data_e61c54f28de7767621cac358c8ac8559
#
_entry.id   e61c54f28de7767621cac358c8ac8559
#
_cell.length_a   1.000
_cell.length_b   1.000
_cell.length_c   1.000
_cell.angle_alpha   90.00
_cell.angle_beta   90.00
_cell.angle_gamma   90.00
#
_symmetry.space_group_name_H-M   'P 1'
#
loop_
_entity.id
_entity.type
_entity.pdbx_description
1 polymer ?
#
loop_
_entity_poly.entity_id
_entity_poly.type
_entity_poly.pdbx_seq_one_letter_code
_entity_poly.pdbx_strand_id
1 'polypeptide(L)'
;ESLQKIITSPSYAKILQEPIVTIRSDRFVVPVKAECKGQLPGLVHDVSSSGSTYFMEPMSAVNGNNELRELFMAERKEIERILAELSVESADHREQIKLDYDVLLDLECIFARARLSFAMRAICPEVRTDGQLNLIRARHPLITGKTVVPISVRLGSDFDTLIITGPNTGGKTVTLK
;
A
#
# COMPACT_ATOMS: atom_id res chain seq x y z
N GLU A 1 -17.21 29.65 -22.14
CA GLU A 1 -18.13 30.73 -22.51
C GLU A 1 -18.91 30.42 -23.82
N SER A 2 -18.25 29.92 -24.89
CA SER A 2 -18.91 29.63 -26.18
C SER A 2 -20.01 28.59 -26.05
N LEU A 3 -19.75 27.46 -25.34
CA LEU A 3 -20.75 26.42 -25.09
C LEU A 3 -21.89 26.90 -24.22
N GLN A 4 -21.62 27.74 -23.22
CA GLN A 4 -22.65 28.32 -22.37
C GLN A 4 -23.63 29.18 -23.17
N LYS A 5 -23.15 29.95 -24.14
CA LYS A 5 -24.00 30.71 -25.05
C LYS A 5 -24.92 29.82 -25.89
N ILE A 6 -24.45 28.64 -26.29
CA ILE A 6 -25.24 27.68 -27.07
C ILE A 6 -26.37 27.09 -26.21
N ILE A 7 -26.04 26.61 -24.99
CA ILE A 7 -27.07 25.97 -24.15
C ILE A 7 -28.12 26.95 -23.58
N THR A 8 -27.77 28.23 -23.47
CA THR A 8 -28.71 29.28 -22.98
C THR A 8 -29.46 29.99 -24.08
N SER A 9 -29.08 29.81 -25.35
CA SER A 9 -29.69 30.49 -26.47
C SER A 9 -31.07 29.88 -26.87
N PRO A 10 -32.14 30.67 -26.96
CA PRO A 10 -33.44 30.18 -27.41
C PRO A 10 -33.42 29.57 -28.81
N SER A 11 -32.51 30.01 -29.69
CA SER A 11 -32.37 29.49 -31.04
C SER A 11 -31.90 28.03 -31.08
N TYR A 12 -31.11 27.60 -30.10
CA TYR A 12 -30.64 26.23 -30.01
C TYR A 12 -31.50 25.33 -29.11
N ALA A 13 -32.44 25.89 -28.34
CA ALA A 13 -33.31 25.13 -27.43
C ALA A 13 -34.11 24.01 -28.11
N LYS A 14 -34.49 24.18 -29.37
CA LYS A 14 -35.20 23.15 -30.15
C LYS A 14 -34.29 22.07 -30.72
N ILE A 15 -33.02 22.39 -30.89
CA ILE A 15 -31.98 21.53 -31.52
C ILE A 15 -31.37 20.61 -30.50
N LEU A 16 -31.13 21.11 -29.27
CA LEU A 16 -30.54 20.35 -28.20
C LEU A 16 -31.53 19.34 -27.64
N GLN A 17 -31.01 18.14 -27.29
CA GLN A 17 -31.77 17.14 -26.53
C GLN A 17 -31.98 17.61 -25.10
N GLU A 18 -30.90 18.15 -24.50
CA GLU A 18 -30.88 18.76 -23.18
C GLU A 18 -29.95 19.98 -23.21
N PRO A 19 -30.27 21.07 -22.48
CA PRO A 19 -29.44 22.28 -22.45
C PRO A 19 -28.22 22.12 -21.49
N ILE A 20 -27.42 21.10 -21.72
CA ILE A 20 -26.26 20.79 -20.89
C ILE A 20 -24.98 20.69 -21.72
N VAL A 21 -23.83 20.91 -21.07
CA VAL A 21 -22.53 20.58 -21.61
C VAL A 21 -22.09 19.28 -20.95
N THR A 22 -21.61 18.33 -21.73
CA THR A 22 -21.05 17.05 -21.25
C THR A 22 -19.69 16.79 -21.86
N ILE A 23 -19.00 15.76 -21.39
CA ILE A 23 -17.70 15.35 -21.92
C ILE A 23 -17.87 14.02 -22.63
N ARG A 24 -17.33 13.94 -23.85
CA ARG A 24 -17.18 12.68 -24.61
C ARG A 24 -15.80 12.68 -25.27
N SER A 25 -15.07 11.58 -25.12
CA SER A 25 -13.72 11.44 -25.67
C SER A 25 -12.81 12.62 -25.32
N ASP A 26 -12.83 13.04 -24.06
CA ASP A 26 -12.08 14.18 -23.51
C ASP A 26 -12.36 15.53 -24.16
N ARG A 27 -13.57 15.68 -24.75
CA ARG A 27 -14.02 16.94 -25.35
C ARG A 27 -15.33 17.39 -24.75
N PHE A 28 -15.48 18.69 -24.57
CA PHE A 28 -16.74 19.30 -24.19
C PHE A 28 -17.66 19.34 -25.40
N VAL A 29 -18.80 18.72 -25.28
CA VAL A 29 -19.81 18.56 -26.33
C VAL A 29 -21.19 18.91 -25.81
N VAL A 30 -22.12 19.10 -26.72
CA VAL A 30 -23.56 19.30 -26.43
C VAL A 30 -24.39 18.18 -27.04
N PRO A 31 -25.42 17.68 -26.34
CA PRO A 31 -26.31 16.65 -26.87
C PRO A 31 -27.33 17.28 -27.86
N VAL A 32 -27.30 16.85 -29.09
CA VAL A 32 -28.13 17.32 -30.20
C VAL A 32 -29.07 16.20 -30.64
N LYS A 33 -30.33 16.52 -30.90
CA LYS A 33 -31.29 15.56 -31.43
C LYS A 33 -30.88 15.05 -32.80
N ALA A 34 -31.08 13.76 -33.06
CA ALA A 34 -30.66 13.13 -34.31
C ALA A 34 -31.20 13.84 -35.57
N GLU A 35 -32.46 14.27 -35.53
CA GLU A 35 -33.14 15.01 -36.59
C GLU A 35 -32.58 16.42 -36.84
N CYS A 36 -31.88 16.98 -35.86
CA CYS A 36 -31.31 18.32 -35.89
C CYS A 36 -29.79 18.34 -36.12
N LYS A 37 -29.13 17.20 -36.35
CA LYS A 37 -27.69 17.09 -36.54
C LYS A 37 -27.09 18.11 -37.51
N GLY A 38 -27.77 18.40 -38.61
CA GLY A 38 -27.28 19.34 -39.62
C GLY A 38 -27.49 20.81 -39.29
N GLN A 39 -28.17 21.13 -38.19
CA GLN A 39 -28.50 22.51 -37.81
C GLN A 39 -27.47 23.16 -36.87
N LEU A 40 -26.60 22.35 -36.27
CA LEU A 40 -25.49 22.85 -35.45
C LEU A 40 -24.18 22.54 -36.17
N PRO A 41 -23.42 23.53 -36.68
CA PRO A 41 -22.10 23.29 -37.24
C PRO A 41 -21.14 22.76 -36.18
N GLY A 42 -20.60 21.55 -36.38
CA GLY A 42 -19.72 20.91 -35.40
C GLY A 42 -19.30 19.50 -35.78
N LEU A 43 -18.50 18.89 -34.94
CA LEU A 43 -18.01 17.54 -35.09
C LEU A 43 -18.78 16.59 -34.17
N VAL A 44 -19.13 15.40 -34.67
CA VAL A 44 -19.77 14.35 -33.89
C VAL A 44 -18.68 13.54 -33.19
N HIS A 45 -18.74 13.41 -31.88
CA HIS A 45 -17.79 12.60 -31.09
C HIS A 45 -18.38 11.30 -30.60
N ASP A 46 -19.70 11.26 -30.40
CA ASP A 46 -20.37 10.07 -29.90
C ASP A 46 -21.88 10.09 -30.30
N VAL A 47 -22.51 8.93 -30.19
CA VAL A 47 -23.94 8.74 -30.45
C VAL A 47 -24.52 7.91 -29.31
N SER A 48 -25.70 8.28 -28.82
CA SER A 48 -26.40 7.50 -27.81
C SER A 48 -26.71 6.08 -28.32
N SER A 49 -26.78 5.11 -27.41
CA SER A 49 -27.11 3.72 -27.76
C SER A 49 -28.43 3.54 -28.51
N SER A 50 -29.38 4.44 -28.30
CA SER A 50 -30.65 4.48 -29.03
C SER A 50 -30.56 5.16 -30.40
N GLY A 51 -29.44 5.80 -30.73
CA GLY A 51 -29.26 6.58 -31.95
C GLY A 51 -30.02 7.92 -31.98
N SER A 52 -30.75 8.27 -30.92
CA SER A 52 -31.61 9.46 -30.88
C SER A 52 -30.87 10.77 -30.55
N THR A 53 -29.62 10.67 -30.03
CA THR A 53 -28.84 11.83 -29.60
C THR A 53 -27.43 11.75 -30.14
N TYR A 54 -26.96 12.83 -30.73
CA TYR A 54 -25.58 13.01 -31.17
C TYR A 54 -24.84 13.94 -30.20
N PHE A 55 -23.70 13.52 -29.71
CA PHE A 55 -22.83 14.36 -28.87
C PHE A 55 -21.92 15.13 -29.82
N MET A 56 -22.21 16.40 -29.98
CA MET A 56 -21.56 17.26 -30.96
C MET A 56 -20.66 18.29 -30.28
N GLU A 57 -19.46 18.45 -30.82
CA GLU A 57 -18.55 19.56 -30.51
C GLU A 57 -18.86 20.71 -31.48
N PRO A 58 -19.45 21.81 -31.04
CA PRO A 58 -19.67 22.97 -31.92
C PRO A 58 -18.33 23.54 -32.43
N MET A 59 -18.34 24.03 -33.69
CA MET A 59 -17.11 24.63 -34.25
C MET A 59 -16.55 25.77 -33.42
N SER A 60 -17.39 26.52 -32.72
CA SER A 60 -16.96 27.56 -31.77
C SER A 60 -16.24 27.06 -30.53
N ALA A 61 -16.28 25.75 -30.23
CA ALA A 61 -15.62 25.12 -29.09
C ALA A 61 -14.35 24.34 -29.47
N VAL A 62 -14.13 24.05 -30.74
CA VAL A 62 -13.04 23.19 -31.22
C VAL A 62 -11.67 23.73 -30.78
N ASN A 63 -11.40 25.01 -30.98
CA ASN A 63 -10.13 25.60 -30.59
C ASN A 63 -9.88 25.52 -29.09
N GLY A 64 -10.89 25.83 -28.26
CA GLY A 64 -10.79 25.73 -26.81
C GLY A 64 -10.60 24.29 -26.32
N ASN A 65 -11.26 23.32 -26.93
CA ASN A 65 -11.05 21.89 -26.62
C ASN A 65 -9.67 21.41 -27.07
N ASN A 66 -9.14 21.91 -28.19
CA ASN A 66 -7.79 21.58 -28.64
C ASN A 66 -6.73 22.14 -27.67
N GLU A 67 -6.86 23.42 -27.30
CA GLU A 67 -5.97 24.08 -26.34
C GLU A 67 -5.98 23.35 -24.99
N LEU A 68 -7.17 23.00 -24.49
CA LEU A 68 -7.32 22.24 -23.26
C LEU A 68 -6.61 20.90 -23.33
N ARG A 69 -6.74 20.17 -24.43
CA ARG A 69 -6.06 18.91 -24.65
C ARG A 69 -4.54 19.05 -24.68
N GLU A 70 -4.04 20.11 -25.34
CA GLU A 70 -2.61 20.40 -25.36
C GLU A 70 -2.07 20.69 -23.95
N LEU A 71 -2.83 21.45 -23.14
CA LEU A 71 -2.47 21.74 -21.76
C LEU A 71 -2.47 20.46 -20.88
N PHE A 72 -3.44 19.58 -21.01
CA PHE A 72 -3.45 18.30 -20.30
C PHE A 72 -2.27 17.41 -20.69
N MET A 73 -1.91 17.40 -21.97
CA MET A 73 -0.73 16.63 -22.41
C MET A 73 0.57 17.24 -21.89
N ALA A 74 0.67 18.58 -21.83
CA ALA A 74 1.81 19.27 -21.27
C ALA A 74 1.94 19.03 -19.76
N GLU A 75 0.83 19.12 -19.01
CA GLU A 75 0.77 18.79 -17.58
C GLU A 75 1.25 17.37 -17.31
N ARG A 76 0.71 16.40 -18.06
CA ARG A 76 1.10 14.98 -17.92
C ARG A 76 2.59 14.77 -18.18
N LYS A 77 3.11 15.39 -19.24
CA LYS A 77 4.54 15.31 -19.55
C LYS A 77 5.41 15.91 -18.45
N GLU A 78 4.97 17.02 -17.84
CA GLU A 78 5.69 17.65 -16.74
C GLU A 78 5.67 16.78 -15.47
N ILE A 79 4.52 16.16 -15.17
CA ILE A 79 4.42 15.19 -14.06
C ILE A 79 5.39 14.02 -14.29
N GLU A 80 5.40 13.44 -15.50
CA GLU A 80 6.32 12.35 -15.86
C GLU A 80 7.79 12.77 -15.73
N ARG A 81 8.13 14.01 -16.12
CA ARG A 81 9.47 14.56 -15.95
C ARG A 81 9.88 14.65 -14.48
N ILE A 82 9.02 15.23 -13.65
CA ILE A 82 9.28 15.38 -12.20
C ILE A 82 9.44 14.01 -11.53
N LEU A 83 8.55 13.06 -11.84
CA LEU A 83 8.63 11.70 -11.29
C LEU A 83 9.91 10.97 -11.71
N ALA A 84 10.35 11.17 -12.97
CA ALA A 84 11.62 10.61 -13.44
C ALA A 84 12.81 11.19 -12.68
N GLU A 85 12.87 12.50 -12.48
CA GLU A 85 13.95 13.16 -11.73
C GLU A 85 14.01 12.67 -10.28
N LEU A 86 12.87 12.63 -9.57
CA LEU A 86 12.80 12.11 -8.20
C LEU A 86 13.19 10.63 -8.11
N SER A 87 12.85 9.84 -9.13
CA SER A 87 13.23 8.43 -9.21
C SER A 87 14.74 8.25 -9.38
N VAL A 88 15.38 9.08 -10.20
CA VAL A 88 16.84 9.09 -10.37
C VAL A 88 17.53 9.48 -9.07
N GLU A 89 17.09 10.56 -8.43
CA GLU A 89 17.64 11.01 -7.14
C GLU A 89 17.53 9.90 -6.06
N SER A 90 16.37 9.24 -5.98
CA SER A 90 16.18 8.10 -5.07
C SER A 90 17.09 6.93 -5.40
N ALA A 91 17.31 6.65 -6.70
CA ALA A 91 18.18 5.58 -7.16
C ALA A 91 19.67 5.83 -6.82
N ASP A 92 20.10 7.08 -6.87
CA ASP A 92 21.48 7.46 -6.50
C ASP A 92 21.78 7.18 -5.02
N HIS A 93 20.76 7.21 -4.15
CA HIS A 93 20.89 6.88 -2.73
C HIS A 93 20.56 5.42 -2.38
N ARG A 94 20.30 4.57 -3.36
CA ARG A 94 19.83 3.20 -3.17
C ARG A 94 20.71 2.37 -2.23
N GLU A 95 22.02 2.42 -2.42
CA GLU A 95 22.96 1.61 -1.61
C GLU A 95 22.99 2.09 -0.14
N GLN A 96 22.90 3.40 0.07
CA GLN A 96 22.80 3.96 1.41
C GLN A 96 21.49 3.56 2.10
N ILE A 97 20.38 3.68 1.41
CA ILE A 97 19.05 3.29 1.92
C ILE A 97 19.04 1.82 2.30
N LYS A 98 19.64 0.97 1.46
CA LYS A 98 19.75 -0.47 1.74
C LYS A 98 20.61 -0.75 2.98
N LEU A 99 21.76 -0.09 3.09
CA LEU A 99 22.62 -0.23 4.26
C LEU A 99 21.91 0.20 5.54
N ASP A 100 21.22 1.35 5.51
CA ASP A 100 20.48 1.86 6.66
C ASP A 100 19.35 0.90 7.07
N TYR A 101 18.67 0.29 6.08
CA TYR A 101 17.64 -0.72 6.34
C TYR A 101 18.23 -1.97 7.02
N ASP A 102 19.34 -2.48 6.52
CA ASP A 102 20.01 -3.66 7.09
C ASP A 102 20.49 -3.39 8.53
N VAL A 103 21.07 -2.21 8.78
CA VAL A 103 21.47 -1.76 10.13
C VAL A 103 20.27 -1.65 11.07
N LEU A 104 19.14 -1.11 10.59
CA LEU A 104 17.91 -1.02 11.39
C LEU A 104 17.36 -2.41 11.76
N LEU A 105 17.42 -3.37 10.84
CA LEU A 105 17.02 -4.76 11.12
C LEU A 105 17.90 -5.38 12.22
N ASP A 106 19.22 -5.19 12.15
CA ASP A 106 20.14 -5.71 13.16
C ASP A 106 19.87 -5.08 14.53
N LEU A 107 19.68 -3.77 14.58
CA LEU A 107 19.32 -3.06 15.81
C LEU A 107 18.00 -3.56 16.40
N GLU A 108 16.96 -3.74 15.57
CA GLU A 108 15.68 -4.25 16.05
C GLU A 108 15.79 -5.69 16.60
N CYS A 109 16.60 -6.54 15.97
CA CYS A 109 16.91 -7.87 16.49
C CYS A 109 17.63 -7.81 17.84
N ILE A 110 18.60 -6.91 18.01
CA ILE A 110 19.30 -6.71 19.28
C ILE A 110 18.33 -6.26 20.37
N PHE A 111 17.51 -5.24 20.08
CA PHE A 111 16.51 -4.76 21.04
C PHE A 111 15.45 -5.80 21.37
N ALA A 112 15.00 -6.60 20.40
CA ALA A 112 14.05 -7.68 20.64
C ALA A 112 14.63 -8.73 21.60
N ARG A 113 15.89 -9.16 21.39
CA ARG A 113 16.60 -10.07 22.28
C ARG A 113 16.79 -9.47 23.66
N ALA A 114 17.16 -8.20 23.78
CA ALA A 114 17.29 -7.51 25.05
C ALA A 114 15.96 -7.45 25.81
N ARG A 115 14.86 -7.06 25.13
CA ARG A 115 13.52 -7.05 25.73
C ARG A 115 13.10 -8.44 26.21
N LEU A 116 13.38 -9.48 25.43
CA LEU A 116 13.12 -10.87 25.82
C LEU A 116 13.93 -11.26 27.05
N SER A 117 15.22 -10.95 27.08
CA SER A 117 16.10 -11.19 28.23
C SER A 117 15.55 -10.54 29.52
N PHE A 118 15.14 -9.27 29.45
CA PHE A 118 14.52 -8.59 30.58
C PHE A 118 13.19 -9.22 31.00
N ALA A 119 12.32 -9.53 30.05
CA ALA A 119 11.02 -10.15 30.33
C ALA A 119 11.15 -11.52 31.00
N MET A 120 12.10 -12.32 30.55
CA MET A 120 12.39 -13.65 31.09
C MET A 120 13.30 -13.60 32.33
N ARG A 121 13.91 -12.46 32.64
CA ARG A 121 15.00 -12.33 33.62
C ARG A 121 16.10 -13.38 33.37
N ALA A 122 16.51 -13.49 32.12
CA ALA A 122 17.44 -14.48 31.63
C ALA A 122 18.67 -13.82 31.00
N ILE A 123 19.73 -14.59 30.88
CA ILE A 123 20.95 -14.23 30.16
C ILE A 123 21.02 -15.02 28.86
N CYS A 124 21.93 -14.63 27.96
CA CYS A 124 22.19 -15.40 26.74
C CYS A 124 22.78 -16.77 27.13
N PRO A 125 22.18 -17.88 26.68
CA PRO A 125 22.73 -19.20 26.95
C PRO A 125 23.98 -19.44 26.11
N GLU A 126 24.95 -20.18 26.67
CA GLU A 126 26.07 -20.75 25.93
C GLU A 126 25.57 -22.06 25.28
N VAL A 127 25.58 -22.09 23.94
CA VAL A 127 25.18 -23.30 23.19
C VAL A 127 26.42 -24.16 22.96
N ARG A 128 26.41 -25.40 23.44
CA ARG A 128 27.51 -26.36 23.36
C ARG A 128 27.10 -27.57 22.51
N THR A 129 28.12 -28.23 21.93
CA THR A 129 27.94 -29.42 21.08
C THR A 129 28.52 -30.69 21.72
N ASP A 130 29.03 -30.59 22.95
CA ASP A 130 29.68 -31.70 23.69
C ASP A 130 28.66 -32.57 24.49
N GLY A 131 27.36 -32.36 24.29
CA GLY A 131 26.34 -33.12 24.99
C GLY A 131 26.10 -32.72 26.45
N GLN A 132 26.79 -31.67 26.94
CA GLN A 132 26.60 -31.18 28.30
C GLN A 132 25.41 -30.21 28.40
N LEU A 133 24.56 -30.41 29.40
CA LEU A 133 23.47 -29.51 29.75
C LEU A 133 23.70 -28.99 31.18
N ASN A 134 23.74 -27.67 31.34
CA ASN A 134 23.83 -27.02 32.63
C ASN A 134 22.89 -25.82 32.71
N LEU A 135 21.71 -26.03 33.22
CA LEU A 135 20.67 -25.00 33.42
C LEU A 135 20.74 -24.51 34.88
N ILE A 136 21.00 -23.24 35.06
CA ILE A 136 21.10 -22.62 36.38
C ILE A 136 19.87 -21.74 36.61
N ARG A 137 19.04 -22.11 37.60
CA ARG A 137 17.80 -21.36 37.95
C ARG A 137 16.89 -21.09 36.75
N ALA A 138 16.80 -22.08 35.86
CA ALA A 138 15.94 -21.98 34.66
C ALA A 138 14.46 -21.86 35.03
N ARG A 139 13.74 -21.06 34.25
CA ARG A 139 12.31 -20.87 34.38
C ARG A 139 11.64 -21.18 33.05
N HIS A 140 10.49 -21.81 33.11
CA HIS A 140 9.72 -22.09 31.88
C HIS A 140 9.20 -20.76 31.28
N PRO A 141 9.53 -20.41 30.03
CA PRO A 141 9.22 -19.08 29.46
C PRO A 141 7.74 -18.79 29.30
N LEU A 142 6.90 -19.81 29.16
CA LEU A 142 5.45 -19.64 29.01
C LEU A 142 4.67 -19.64 30.32
N ILE A 143 5.32 -19.89 31.45
CA ILE A 143 4.69 -19.76 32.78
C ILE A 143 5.01 -18.38 33.32
N THR A 144 4.03 -17.51 33.32
CA THR A 144 4.15 -16.14 33.82
C THR A 144 3.62 -16.02 35.26
N GLY A 145 4.24 -15.14 36.05
CA GLY A 145 3.76 -14.80 37.41
C GLY A 145 4.66 -15.29 38.54
N LYS A 146 4.18 -15.11 39.79
CA LYS A 146 4.95 -15.41 41.01
C LYS A 146 5.08 -16.90 41.32
N THR A 147 4.37 -17.76 40.60
CA THR A 147 4.30 -19.21 40.84
C THR A 147 5.41 -20.02 40.13
N VAL A 148 6.21 -19.37 39.31
CA VAL A 148 7.32 -20.08 38.59
C VAL A 148 8.46 -20.35 39.56
N VAL A 149 8.70 -21.61 39.84
CA VAL A 149 9.83 -22.07 40.63
C VAL A 149 11.03 -22.31 39.72
N PRO A 150 12.15 -21.59 39.91
CA PRO A 150 13.33 -21.83 39.11
C PRO A 150 14.01 -23.16 39.54
N ILE A 151 14.44 -23.94 38.53
CA ILE A 151 15.11 -25.22 38.74
C ILE A 151 16.55 -25.15 38.21
N SER A 152 17.45 -25.91 38.83
CA SER A 152 18.81 -26.11 38.30
C SER A 152 18.97 -27.59 37.93
N VAL A 153 19.39 -27.82 36.68
CA VAL A 153 19.54 -29.17 36.13
C VAL A 153 20.87 -29.26 35.41
N ARG A 154 21.60 -30.33 35.65
CA ARG A 154 22.84 -30.65 34.92
C ARG A 154 22.81 -32.09 34.42
N LEU A 155 23.44 -32.33 33.28
CA LEU A 155 23.54 -33.63 32.63
C LEU A 155 24.78 -33.63 31.72
N GLY A 156 25.42 -34.78 31.55
CA GLY A 156 26.54 -34.97 30.63
C GLY A 156 27.91 -34.60 31.16
N SER A 157 28.02 -34.20 32.44
CA SER A 157 29.34 -33.96 33.09
C SER A 157 29.72 -35.13 34.05
N ASP A 158 28.96 -35.30 35.11
CA ASP A 158 29.23 -36.31 36.15
C ASP A 158 28.38 -37.57 35.95
N PHE A 159 27.26 -37.44 35.24
CA PHE A 159 26.29 -38.49 34.95
C PHE A 159 25.58 -38.21 33.63
N ASP A 160 25.20 -39.31 32.95
CA ASP A 160 24.53 -39.25 31.62
C ASP A 160 23.03 -39.52 31.72
N THR A 161 22.53 -39.81 32.91
CA THR A 161 21.13 -40.15 33.12
C THR A 161 20.57 -39.44 34.35
N LEU A 162 19.44 -38.72 34.16
CA LEU A 162 18.70 -38.07 35.22
C LEU A 162 17.29 -38.68 35.31
N ILE A 163 16.97 -39.27 36.47
CA ILE A 163 15.66 -39.84 36.74
C ILE A 163 14.81 -38.85 37.56
N ILE A 164 13.70 -38.40 37.02
CA ILE A 164 12.75 -37.48 37.67
C ILE A 164 11.51 -38.26 38.13
N THR A 165 11.34 -38.38 39.45
CA THR A 165 10.22 -39.09 40.07
C THR A 165 9.31 -38.14 40.84
N GLY A 166 8.10 -38.57 41.08
CA GLY A 166 7.11 -37.80 41.84
C GLY A 166 5.67 -37.88 41.31
N PRO A 167 4.71 -37.26 41.97
CA PRO A 167 3.33 -37.23 41.53
C PRO A 167 3.16 -36.41 40.22
N ASN A 168 2.08 -36.67 39.45
CA ASN A 168 1.86 -35.96 38.17
C ASN A 168 1.65 -34.46 38.34
N THR A 169 1.20 -34.02 39.51
CA THR A 169 1.03 -32.59 39.90
C THR A 169 2.35 -31.90 40.28
N GLY A 170 3.45 -32.64 40.40
CA GLY A 170 4.74 -32.13 40.90
C GLY A 170 5.62 -31.41 39.87
N GLY A 171 5.10 -31.08 38.69
CA GLY A 171 5.86 -30.28 37.69
C GLY A 171 6.84 -31.08 36.83
N LYS A 172 6.79 -32.43 36.82
CA LYS A 172 7.68 -33.27 35.98
C LYS A 172 7.68 -32.88 34.50
N THR A 173 6.51 -32.69 33.94
CA THR A 173 6.35 -32.31 32.52
C THR A 173 6.93 -30.92 32.22
N VAL A 174 6.86 -30.00 33.18
CA VAL A 174 7.43 -28.64 33.04
C VAL A 174 8.95 -28.68 33.08
N THR A 175 9.50 -29.61 33.87
CA THR A 175 10.98 -29.80 33.96
C THR A 175 11.54 -30.40 32.65
N LEU A 176 10.76 -31.20 31.93
CA LEU A 176 11.16 -31.81 30.66
C LEU A 176 11.00 -30.90 29.43
N LYS A 177 10.17 -29.88 29.52
CA LYS A 177 9.93 -28.90 28.44
C LYS A 177 10.86 -27.70 28.54
#